data_b949fd032fc46d95cdc04059ac34b720
#
_entry.id   b949fd032fc46d95cdc04059ac34b720
#
_cell.length_a   1.000
_cell.length_b   1.000
_cell.length_c   1.000
_cell.angle_alpha   90.00
_cell.angle_beta   90.00
_cell.angle_gamma   90.00
#
_symmetry.space_group_name_H-M   'P 1'
#
loop_
_entity.id
_entity.type
_entity.pdbx_description
1 polymer ?
#
loop_
_entity_poly.entity_id
_entity_poly.type
_entity_poly.pdbx_seq_one_letter_code
_entity_poly.pdbx_strand_id
1 'polypeptide(L)'
;MTKEKASGIDRRDMLKALAGVPILGALGIQVFRKNSFDDKHNIQQEIIRELGLEDLMNVIKPITHEKGELIRVGIVGSGSRGIQLASALGFMEKSRFDQTVDNGSLDAQIRDGNLHVAITGICDVFDLHAEKGLATAAHDIHTGGEFASGHPVKRFRHYHDMLADPNIDAIIVSTPDHHHAQMTIDAIQAGKHVYCEKSLIHREEEIYTTYEAVKDSKLVFQLGHQYPQTAAFQLAQEILRRKWLGKISHVETTTNRNSPNGAWIRHVDNEGNIKPGDAQSIN
;
A
#
# COMPACT_ATOMS: atom_id res chain seq x y z
N MET A 1 -44.56 -16.01 -35.54
CA MET A 1 -43.66 -16.33 -34.43
C MET A 1 -42.27 -15.68 -34.73
N THR A 2 -42.12 -14.45 -34.31
CA THR A 2 -40.89 -13.68 -34.44
C THR A 2 -39.97 -14.00 -33.27
N LYS A 3 -38.82 -14.62 -33.53
CA LYS A 3 -37.79 -14.85 -32.54
C LYS A 3 -37.14 -13.49 -32.19
N GLU A 4 -37.40 -13.02 -31.00
CA GLU A 4 -36.58 -11.96 -30.38
C GLU A 4 -35.14 -12.44 -30.29
N LYS A 5 -34.26 -11.74 -30.99
CA LYS A 5 -32.82 -11.86 -30.78
C LYS A 5 -32.51 -11.25 -29.42
N ALA A 6 -32.09 -12.07 -28.47
CA ALA A 6 -31.43 -11.59 -27.29
C ALA A 6 -30.22 -10.75 -27.73
N SER A 7 -30.24 -9.46 -27.43
CA SER A 7 -29.13 -8.54 -27.68
C SER A 7 -27.99 -8.90 -26.72
N GLY A 8 -27.16 -9.84 -27.14
CA GLY A 8 -25.91 -10.10 -26.44
C GLY A 8 -25.02 -8.87 -26.53
N ILE A 9 -24.60 -8.37 -25.40
CA ILE A 9 -23.64 -7.27 -25.31
C ILE A 9 -22.39 -7.66 -26.11
N ASP A 10 -22.00 -6.82 -27.07
CA ASP A 10 -20.79 -7.05 -27.87
C ASP A 10 -19.56 -6.94 -26.96
N ARG A 11 -18.61 -7.88 -27.14
CA ARG A 11 -17.30 -7.89 -26.41
C ARG A 11 -16.58 -6.55 -26.50
N ARG A 12 -16.77 -5.84 -27.62
CA ARG A 12 -16.20 -4.51 -27.86
C ARG A 12 -16.81 -3.44 -26.95
N ASP A 13 -18.10 -3.52 -26.68
CA ASP A 13 -18.80 -2.57 -25.80
C ASP A 13 -18.50 -2.85 -24.33
N MET A 14 -18.29 -4.13 -23.96
CA MET A 14 -17.77 -4.52 -22.66
C MET A 14 -16.35 -3.97 -22.43
N LEU A 15 -15.47 -4.05 -23.42
CA LEU A 15 -14.11 -3.50 -23.32
C LEU A 15 -14.10 -1.97 -23.22
N LYS A 16 -14.99 -1.28 -23.93
CA LYS A 16 -15.16 0.18 -23.81
C LYS A 16 -15.68 0.58 -22.44
N ALA A 17 -16.63 -0.17 -21.89
CA ALA A 17 -17.15 0.04 -20.55
C ALA A 17 -16.07 -0.18 -19.48
N LEU A 18 -15.25 -1.22 -19.63
CA LEU A 18 -14.11 -1.48 -18.74
C LEU A 18 -12.99 -0.42 -18.87
N ALA A 19 -12.75 0.09 -20.07
CA ALA A 19 -11.79 1.18 -20.30
C ALA A 19 -12.31 2.53 -19.78
N GLY A 20 -13.63 2.72 -19.74
CA GLY A 20 -14.28 3.90 -19.18
C GLY A 20 -14.45 3.88 -17.65
N VAL A 21 -14.27 2.72 -17.00
CA VAL A 21 -14.21 2.65 -15.54
C VAL A 21 -12.88 3.28 -15.11
N PRO A 22 -12.88 4.48 -14.50
CA PRO A 22 -11.62 5.05 -14.03
C PRO A 22 -11.01 4.08 -13.05
N ILE A 23 -9.81 3.63 -13.37
CA ILE A 23 -8.96 2.88 -12.43
C ILE A 23 -8.62 3.89 -11.34
N LEU A 24 -9.46 3.94 -10.31
CA LEU A 24 -9.25 4.72 -9.12
C LEU A 24 -8.15 4.02 -8.31
N GLY A 25 -6.92 4.20 -8.78
CA GLY A 25 -5.77 3.99 -7.94
C GLY A 25 -5.92 4.91 -6.73
N ALA A 26 -5.73 4.38 -5.53
CA ALA A 26 -5.89 5.08 -4.25
C ALA A 26 -4.92 6.28 -4.04
N LEU A 27 -4.32 6.79 -5.09
CA LEU A 27 -3.38 7.90 -5.08
C LEU A 27 -3.80 8.91 -6.15
N GLY A 28 -4.66 9.85 -5.77
CA GLY A 28 -4.94 11.00 -6.64
C GLY A 28 -6.33 11.58 -6.59
N ILE A 29 -7.08 11.34 -5.56
CA ILE A 29 -8.36 12.00 -5.39
C ILE A 29 -8.23 13.13 -4.35
N GLN A 30 -7.40 14.08 -4.64
CA GLN A 30 -7.62 15.43 -4.18
C GLN A 30 -7.94 16.27 -5.41
N VAL A 31 -9.18 16.75 -5.49
CA VAL A 31 -9.77 17.62 -6.52
C VAL A 31 -10.67 16.90 -7.52
N PHE A 32 -11.80 16.37 -7.08
CA PHE A 32 -12.99 16.35 -7.93
C PHE A 32 -14.18 16.90 -7.18
N ARG A 33 -14.79 17.93 -7.76
CA ARG A 33 -15.99 18.57 -7.22
C ARG A 33 -17.09 17.52 -7.04
N LYS A 34 -17.77 17.57 -5.89
CA LYS A 34 -18.81 16.62 -5.44
C LYS A 34 -19.83 16.24 -6.53
N ASN A 35 -20.27 17.22 -7.34
CA ASN A 35 -21.26 17.01 -8.39
C ASN A 35 -20.75 16.12 -9.55
N SER A 36 -19.47 16.20 -9.88
CA SER A 36 -18.86 15.36 -10.93
C SER A 36 -18.62 13.91 -10.46
N PHE A 37 -18.58 13.70 -9.15
CA PHE A 37 -18.42 12.38 -8.56
C PHE A 37 -19.74 11.61 -8.55
N ASP A 38 -20.83 12.27 -8.17
CA ASP A 38 -22.16 11.65 -8.10
C ASP A 38 -22.66 11.23 -9.49
N ASP A 39 -22.45 12.06 -10.51
CA ASP A 39 -22.80 11.72 -11.89
C ASP A 39 -22.02 10.52 -12.43
N LYS A 40 -20.71 10.47 -12.16
CA LYS A 40 -19.87 9.34 -12.57
C LYS A 40 -20.22 8.06 -11.82
N HIS A 41 -20.55 8.17 -10.55
CA HIS A 41 -20.96 7.02 -9.74
C HIS A 41 -22.27 6.42 -10.25
N ASN A 42 -23.24 7.25 -10.59
CA ASN A 42 -24.51 6.81 -11.15
C ASN A 42 -24.33 6.09 -12.50
N ILE A 43 -23.51 6.65 -13.41
CA ILE A 43 -23.17 6.01 -14.68
C ILE A 43 -22.47 4.66 -14.46
N GLN A 44 -21.56 4.57 -13.49
CA GLN A 44 -20.90 3.30 -13.16
C GLN A 44 -21.88 2.24 -12.65
N GLN A 45 -22.82 2.62 -11.78
CA GLN A 45 -23.85 1.71 -11.26
C GLN A 45 -24.78 1.22 -12.38
N GLU A 46 -25.12 2.09 -13.32
CA GLU A 46 -25.93 1.73 -14.48
C GLU A 46 -25.22 0.73 -15.39
N ILE A 47 -23.94 0.98 -15.72
CA ILE A 47 -23.10 0.07 -16.50
C ILE A 47 -22.94 -1.29 -15.78
N ILE A 48 -22.70 -1.29 -14.48
CA ILE A 48 -22.61 -2.51 -13.67
C ILE A 48 -23.89 -3.33 -13.79
N ARG A 49 -25.06 -2.67 -13.70
CA ARG A 49 -26.37 -3.32 -13.82
C ARG A 49 -26.63 -3.85 -15.21
N GLU A 50 -26.37 -3.04 -16.25
CA GLU A 50 -26.57 -3.44 -17.65
C GLU A 50 -25.69 -4.63 -18.04
N LEU A 51 -24.49 -4.72 -17.47
CA LEU A 51 -23.55 -5.80 -17.70
C LEU A 51 -23.78 -7.02 -16.78
N GLY A 52 -24.74 -6.95 -15.85
CA GLY A 52 -24.99 -8.01 -14.87
C GLY A 52 -23.77 -8.27 -13.96
N LEU A 53 -23.08 -7.20 -13.56
CA LEU A 53 -21.83 -7.27 -12.78
C LEU A 53 -22.06 -7.02 -11.28
N GLU A 54 -23.30 -6.95 -10.82
CA GLU A 54 -23.64 -6.66 -9.41
C GLU A 54 -23.01 -7.67 -8.45
N ASP A 55 -22.93 -8.93 -8.85
CA ASP A 55 -22.31 -9.98 -8.06
C ASP A 55 -20.78 -9.82 -7.96
N LEU A 56 -20.14 -9.15 -8.92
CA LEU A 56 -18.72 -8.88 -8.87
C LEU A 56 -18.35 -7.81 -7.82
N MET A 57 -19.25 -6.86 -7.56
CA MET A 57 -19.01 -5.87 -6.51
C MET A 57 -18.98 -6.51 -5.13
N ASN A 58 -19.61 -7.69 -4.97
CA ASN A 58 -19.55 -8.48 -3.74
C ASN A 58 -18.22 -9.25 -3.56
N VAL A 59 -17.41 -9.36 -4.60
CA VAL A 59 -16.07 -9.95 -4.50
C VAL A 59 -15.11 -9.00 -3.76
N ILE A 60 -15.36 -7.70 -3.88
CA ILE A 60 -14.62 -6.65 -3.18
C ILE A 60 -15.28 -6.43 -1.81
N LYS A 61 -15.19 -7.41 -0.93
CA LYS A 61 -15.66 -7.22 0.43
C LYS A 61 -14.70 -6.34 1.19
N PRO A 62 -15.18 -5.32 1.90
CA PRO A 62 -14.33 -4.66 2.88
C PRO A 62 -13.85 -5.72 3.88
N ILE A 63 -12.57 -5.74 4.14
CA ILE A 63 -12.00 -6.63 5.14
C ILE A 63 -12.51 -6.12 6.49
N THR A 64 -13.44 -6.87 7.09
CA THR A 64 -13.88 -6.60 8.46
C THR A 64 -12.84 -7.22 9.38
N HIS A 65 -12.15 -6.39 10.13
CA HIS A 65 -11.22 -6.85 11.17
C HIS A 65 -11.99 -7.03 12.47
N GLU A 66 -11.98 -8.24 13.02
CA GLU A 66 -12.24 -8.40 14.45
C GLU A 66 -11.06 -7.80 15.21
N LYS A 67 -11.32 -7.04 16.27
CA LYS A 67 -10.25 -6.50 17.12
C LYS A 67 -9.50 -7.67 17.74
N GLY A 68 -8.32 -7.95 17.22
CA GLY A 68 -7.36 -8.87 17.79
C GLY A 68 -6.52 -8.21 18.91
N GLU A 69 -5.49 -8.92 19.34
CA GLU A 69 -4.46 -8.35 20.21
C GLU A 69 -3.71 -7.22 19.50
N LEU A 70 -3.15 -6.29 20.30
CA LEU A 70 -2.34 -5.20 19.76
C LEU A 70 -1.08 -5.76 19.08
N ILE A 71 -0.87 -5.39 17.83
CA ILE A 71 0.33 -5.77 17.08
C ILE A 71 1.34 -4.62 17.12
N ARG A 72 2.54 -4.90 17.63
CA ARG A 72 3.63 -3.92 17.73
C ARG A 72 4.54 -4.05 16.52
N VAL A 73 4.65 -2.98 15.75
CA VAL A 73 5.32 -2.96 14.44
C VAL A 73 6.60 -2.14 14.51
N GLY A 74 7.68 -2.70 13.95
CA GLY A 74 8.91 -1.99 13.62
C GLY A 74 8.96 -1.65 12.12
N ILE A 75 9.41 -0.45 11.77
CA ILE A 75 9.63 -0.05 10.37
C ILE A 75 11.13 0.09 10.12
N VAL A 76 11.62 -0.67 9.13
CA VAL A 76 12.99 -0.57 8.63
C VAL A 76 12.95 0.14 7.28
N GLY A 77 13.55 1.34 7.23
CA GLY A 77 13.45 2.26 6.11
C GLY A 77 12.23 3.19 6.23
N SER A 78 12.40 4.34 6.86
CA SER A 78 11.35 5.35 7.05
C SER A 78 11.42 6.49 6.04
N GLY A 79 11.89 6.20 4.83
CA GLY A 79 11.80 7.09 3.68
C GLY A 79 10.35 7.28 3.21
N SER A 80 10.16 7.76 1.99
CA SER A 80 8.83 8.05 1.44
C SER A 80 7.88 6.86 1.57
N ARG A 81 8.34 5.66 1.21
CA ARG A 81 7.49 4.47 1.24
C ARG A 81 7.16 4.01 2.66
N GLY A 82 8.13 4.05 3.57
CA GLY A 82 7.90 3.73 4.98
C GLY A 82 6.86 4.65 5.62
N ILE A 83 6.93 5.95 5.34
CA ILE A 83 5.94 6.94 5.80
C ILE A 83 4.55 6.68 5.19
N GLN A 84 4.46 6.31 3.90
CA GLN A 84 3.17 5.95 3.29
C GLN A 84 2.56 4.71 3.96
N LEU A 85 3.36 3.71 4.29
CA LEU A 85 2.91 2.52 4.99
C LEU A 85 2.47 2.83 6.43
N ALA A 86 3.23 3.67 7.15
CA ALA A 86 2.81 4.17 8.46
C ALA A 86 1.46 4.91 8.38
N SER A 87 1.28 5.73 7.33
CA SER A 87 0.00 6.43 7.11
C SER A 87 -1.16 5.47 6.80
N ALA A 88 -0.89 4.39 6.07
CA ALA A 88 -1.89 3.35 5.82
C ALA A 88 -2.28 2.57 7.09
N LEU A 89 -1.40 2.51 8.07
CA LEU A 89 -1.69 1.96 9.41
C LEU A 89 -2.40 2.94 10.33
N GLY A 90 -2.62 4.18 9.90
CA GLY A 90 -3.28 5.21 10.70
C GLY A 90 -2.33 6.10 11.50
N PHE A 91 -1.07 6.23 11.08
CA PHE A 91 -0.10 7.09 11.73
C PHE A 91 0.29 8.27 10.84
N MET A 92 0.34 9.47 11.41
CA MET A 92 0.59 10.68 10.67
C MET A 92 1.31 11.71 11.54
N GLU A 93 2.28 12.41 10.99
CA GLU A 93 2.91 13.53 11.68
C GLU A 93 1.88 14.57 12.12
N LYS A 94 2.00 15.09 13.36
CA LYS A 94 1.03 16.00 13.96
C LYS A 94 0.72 17.22 13.09
N SER A 95 1.73 17.84 12.50
CA SER A 95 1.56 18.99 11.63
C SER A 95 0.65 18.71 10.42
N ARG A 96 0.77 17.52 9.86
CA ARG A 96 -0.07 17.04 8.76
C ARG A 96 -1.47 16.66 9.24
N PHE A 97 -1.58 16.09 10.43
CA PHE A 97 -2.87 15.78 11.05
C PHE A 97 -3.68 17.06 11.27
N ASP A 98 -3.08 18.08 11.90
CA ASP A 98 -3.75 19.37 12.14
C ASP A 98 -4.27 19.99 10.81
N GLN A 99 -3.46 19.98 9.74
CA GLN A 99 -3.89 20.41 8.41
C GLN A 99 -5.05 19.57 7.84
N THR A 100 -5.06 18.27 8.12
CA THR A 100 -6.08 17.35 7.66
C THR A 100 -7.41 17.58 8.38
N VAL A 101 -7.36 17.88 9.66
CA VAL A 101 -8.53 18.30 10.46
C VAL A 101 -9.07 19.62 9.94
N ASP A 102 -8.22 20.64 9.77
CA ASP A 102 -8.61 21.98 9.34
C ASP A 102 -9.29 22.00 7.96
N ASN A 103 -8.86 21.14 7.05
CA ASN A 103 -9.45 21.05 5.70
C ASN A 103 -10.61 20.04 5.60
N GLY A 104 -11.00 19.38 6.69
CA GLY A 104 -12.14 18.46 6.76
C GLY A 104 -11.93 17.14 5.99
N SER A 105 -10.68 16.74 5.71
CA SER A 105 -10.39 15.50 4.98
C SER A 105 -10.06 14.31 5.88
N LEU A 106 -10.11 14.48 7.20
CA LEU A 106 -9.76 13.45 8.17
C LEU A 106 -10.66 12.20 8.05
N ASP A 107 -11.97 12.38 7.94
CA ASP A 107 -12.92 11.27 7.83
C ASP A 107 -12.65 10.36 6.63
N ALA A 108 -12.13 10.94 5.54
CA ALA A 108 -11.77 10.17 4.36
C ALA A 108 -10.52 9.29 4.58
N GLN A 109 -9.66 9.64 5.54
CA GLN A 109 -8.44 8.91 5.87
C GLN A 109 -8.65 7.85 6.97
N ILE A 110 -9.66 8.04 7.83
CA ILE A 110 -10.01 7.10 8.91
C ILE A 110 -10.89 5.93 8.40
N ARG A 111 -11.20 5.88 7.11
CA ARG A 111 -12.17 4.93 6.52
C ARG A 111 -11.92 3.46 6.84
N ASP A 112 -10.67 3.06 6.96
CA ASP A 112 -10.30 1.65 7.04
C ASP A 112 -10.36 1.08 8.48
N GLY A 113 -10.80 1.89 9.43
CA GLY A 113 -10.92 1.50 10.82
C GLY A 113 -9.59 1.38 11.56
N ASN A 114 -9.65 1.21 12.87
CA ASN A 114 -8.48 0.99 13.70
C ASN A 114 -8.02 -0.47 13.58
N LEU A 115 -6.85 -0.68 12.99
CA LEU A 115 -6.24 -2.01 12.79
C LEU A 115 -5.65 -2.62 14.07
N HIS A 116 -5.74 -1.92 15.19
CA HIS A 116 -5.17 -2.32 16.49
C HIS A 116 -3.66 -2.59 16.40
N VAL A 117 -2.95 -1.64 15.82
CA VAL A 117 -1.51 -1.67 15.59
C VAL A 117 -0.86 -0.51 16.32
N ALA A 118 0.35 -0.71 16.85
CA ALA A 118 1.22 0.35 17.33
C ALA A 118 2.56 0.28 16.60
N ILE A 119 3.07 1.41 16.11
CA ILE A 119 4.44 1.48 15.62
C ILE A 119 5.34 1.74 16.85
N THR A 120 6.16 0.75 17.22
CA THR A 120 6.99 0.82 18.41
C THR A 120 8.49 0.94 18.09
N GLY A 121 8.87 0.80 16.83
CA GLY A 121 10.26 0.92 16.41
C GLY A 121 10.44 1.54 15.04
N ILE A 122 11.45 2.40 14.92
CA ILE A 122 11.91 3.00 13.66
C ILE A 122 13.39 2.73 13.50
N CYS A 123 13.78 2.20 12.34
CA CYS A 123 15.17 2.00 11.95
C CYS A 123 15.42 2.60 10.56
N ASP A 124 16.27 3.61 10.50
CA ASP A 124 16.75 4.19 9.24
C ASP A 124 18.19 4.65 9.45
N VAL A 125 19.02 4.47 8.42
CA VAL A 125 20.43 4.91 8.42
C VAL A 125 20.56 6.41 8.24
N PHE A 126 19.56 7.05 7.63
CA PHE A 126 19.52 8.47 7.41
C PHE A 126 18.74 9.18 8.51
N ASP A 127 19.40 10.03 9.28
CA ASP A 127 18.83 10.64 10.48
C ASP A 127 17.53 11.40 10.21
N LEU A 128 17.43 12.17 9.12
CA LEU A 128 16.22 12.90 8.77
C LEU A 128 15.01 11.97 8.53
N HIS A 129 15.24 10.83 7.87
CA HIS A 129 14.20 9.83 7.69
C HIS A 129 13.79 9.20 9.03
N ALA A 130 14.76 8.88 9.87
CA ALA A 130 14.49 8.31 11.19
C ALA A 130 13.68 9.29 12.07
N GLU A 131 14.04 10.57 12.08
CA GLU A 131 13.31 11.61 12.84
C GLU A 131 11.88 11.79 12.34
N LYS A 132 11.70 11.85 11.01
CA LYS A 132 10.38 11.91 10.39
C LYS A 132 9.56 10.65 10.70
N GLY A 133 10.19 9.49 10.67
CA GLY A 133 9.57 8.22 11.04
C GLY A 133 9.09 8.20 12.48
N LEU A 134 9.92 8.66 13.42
CA LEU A 134 9.56 8.80 14.83
C LEU A 134 8.39 9.76 15.05
N ALA A 135 8.45 10.93 14.42
CA ALA A 135 7.37 11.92 14.51
C ALA A 135 6.04 11.41 13.95
N THR A 136 6.10 10.64 12.84
CA THR A 136 4.92 9.99 12.25
C THR A 136 4.37 8.90 13.14
N ALA A 137 5.24 8.01 13.66
CA ALA A 137 4.86 6.87 14.47
C ALA A 137 4.32 7.26 15.85
N ALA A 138 4.73 8.43 16.35
CA ALA A 138 4.28 8.96 17.63
C ALA A 138 2.83 9.46 17.62
N HIS A 139 2.16 9.57 16.48
CA HIS A 139 0.86 10.19 16.37
C HIS A 139 -0.14 9.31 15.61
N ASP A 140 -1.05 8.70 16.35
CA ASP A 140 -2.12 7.84 15.86
C ASP A 140 -3.38 8.67 15.57
N ILE A 141 -3.87 8.64 14.34
CA ILE A 141 -5.04 9.40 13.91
C ILE A 141 -6.37 8.88 14.49
N HIS A 142 -6.43 7.61 14.90
CA HIS A 142 -7.64 6.99 15.44
C HIS A 142 -7.95 7.40 16.88
N THR A 143 -6.97 7.94 17.59
CA THR A 143 -7.11 8.37 18.98
C THR A 143 -7.19 9.87 19.17
N GLY A 144 -7.40 10.60 18.09
CA GLY A 144 -7.43 12.05 18.10
C GLY A 144 -6.04 12.67 18.20
N GLY A 145 -5.01 11.90 17.88
CA GLY A 145 -3.64 12.37 17.82
C GLY A 145 -2.83 12.18 19.09
N GLU A 146 -3.43 11.63 20.14
CA GLU A 146 -2.68 11.20 21.32
C GLU A 146 -2.09 9.81 21.12
N PHE A 147 -1.00 9.53 21.78
CA PHE A 147 -0.30 8.25 21.74
C PHE A 147 -1.19 7.16 22.36
N ALA A 148 -1.93 6.45 21.52
CA ALA A 148 -3.01 5.58 21.97
C ALA A 148 -2.55 4.35 22.72
N SER A 149 -1.34 3.90 22.52
CA SER A 149 -0.96 2.55 22.92
C SER A 149 -0.15 2.47 24.19
N GLY A 150 0.29 3.61 24.76
CA GLY A 150 1.24 3.61 25.87
C GLY A 150 2.61 3.00 25.53
N HIS A 151 2.86 2.70 24.26
CA HIS A 151 4.11 2.11 23.78
C HIS A 151 4.97 3.19 23.11
N PRO A 152 6.05 3.65 23.75
CA PRO A 152 6.92 4.67 23.17
C PRO A 152 7.61 4.14 21.92
N VAL A 153 7.70 4.98 20.88
CA VAL A 153 8.46 4.65 19.68
C VAL A 153 9.94 4.76 19.97
N LYS A 154 10.66 3.68 19.70
CA LYS A 154 12.12 3.60 19.90
C LYS A 154 12.84 3.74 18.56
N ARG A 155 13.91 4.52 18.53
CA ARG A 155 14.85 4.55 17.42
C ARG A 155 15.87 3.43 17.56
N PHE A 156 16.06 2.67 16.47
CA PHE A 156 17.10 1.67 16.35
C PHE A 156 18.13 2.14 15.30
N ARG A 157 19.42 2.01 15.60
CA ARG A 157 20.50 2.31 14.66
C ARG A 157 20.75 1.14 13.71
N HIS A 158 20.56 -0.07 14.19
CA HIS A 158 20.72 -1.31 13.42
C HIS A 158 19.43 -2.12 13.48
N TYR A 159 19.00 -2.64 12.36
CA TYR A 159 17.75 -3.40 12.29
C TYR A 159 17.81 -4.72 13.09
N HIS A 160 19.00 -5.31 13.25
CA HIS A 160 19.17 -6.50 14.10
C HIS A 160 18.81 -6.23 15.56
N ASP A 161 19.11 -5.03 16.09
CA ASP A 161 18.71 -4.65 17.43
C ASP A 161 17.20 -4.54 17.55
N MET A 162 16.53 -4.09 16.48
CA MET A 162 15.06 -4.06 16.40
C MET A 162 14.49 -5.47 16.33
N LEU A 163 15.10 -6.37 15.57
CA LEU A 163 14.65 -7.78 15.52
C LEU A 163 14.78 -8.49 16.85
N ALA A 164 15.78 -8.14 17.65
CA ALA A 164 15.98 -8.70 18.99
C ALA A 164 15.04 -8.12 20.06
N ASP A 165 14.34 -7.02 19.78
CA ASP A 165 13.47 -6.38 20.76
C ASP A 165 12.17 -7.18 20.93
N PRO A 166 11.83 -7.63 22.17
CA PRO A 166 10.61 -8.38 22.45
C PRO A 166 9.33 -7.53 22.34
N ASN A 167 9.46 -6.21 22.23
CA ASN A 167 8.32 -5.30 22.02
C ASN A 167 8.03 -5.05 20.54
N ILE A 168 8.56 -5.87 19.65
CA ILE A 168 8.27 -5.87 18.21
C ILE A 168 7.70 -7.24 17.85
N ASP A 169 6.51 -7.27 17.28
CA ASP A 169 5.84 -8.50 16.82
C ASP A 169 6.00 -8.69 15.30
N ALA A 170 5.98 -7.58 14.56
CA ALA A 170 6.05 -7.57 13.12
C ALA A 170 7.01 -6.49 12.60
N ILE A 171 7.58 -6.73 11.42
CA ILE A 171 8.51 -5.81 10.76
C ILE A 171 7.95 -5.41 9.39
N ILE A 172 8.01 -4.11 9.10
CA ILE A 172 7.80 -3.57 7.76
C ILE A 172 9.18 -3.25 7.19
N VAL A 173 9.54 -3.92 6.09
CA VAL A 173 10.77 -3.67 5.33
C VAL A 173 10.44 -2.79 4.13
N SER A 174 10.95 -1.55 4.13
CA SER A 174 10.76 -0.56 3.06
C SER A 174 12.07 0.15 2.69
N THR A 175 13.13 -0.60 2.72
CA THR A 175 14.49 -0.24 2.33
C THR A 175 14.67 -0.32 0.80
N PRO A 176 15.87 -0.04 0.24
CA PRO A 176 16.20 -0.38 -1.13
C PRO A 176 16.13 -1.90 -1.39
N ASP A 177 15.69 -2.27 -2.60
CA ASP A 177 15.34 -3.63 -3.02
C ASP A 177 16.40 -4.69 -2.68
N HIS A 178 17.69 -4.35 -2.80
CA HIS A 178 18.80 -5.28 -2.57
C HIS A 178 18.97 -5.71 -1.09
N HIS A 179 18.21 -5.12 -0.18
CA HIS A 179 18.20 -5.52 1.24
C HIS A 179 16.97 -6.39 1.59
N HIS A 180 15.94 -6.44 0.74
CA HIS A 180 14.64 -7.00 1.08
C HIS A 180 14.71 -8.49 1.42
N ALA A 181 15.38 -9.29 0.59
CA ALA A 181 15.49 -10.73 0.81
C ALA A 181 16.17 -11.06 2.14
N GLN A 182 17.36 -10.47 2.38
CA GLN A 182 18.11 -10.73 3.61
C GLN A 182 17.37 -10.27 4.86
N MET A 183 16.81 -9.04 4.84
CA MET A 183 16.07 -8.52 5.99
C MET A 183 14.79 -9.33 6.27
N THR A 184 14.14 -9.88 5.24
CA THR A 184 13.01 -10.79 5.40
C THR A 184 13.45 -12.09 6.07
N ILE A 185 14.53 -12.71 5.62
CA ILE A 185 15.06 -13.95 6.21
C ILE A 185 15.42 -13.72 7.68
N ASP A 186 16.14 -12.64 7.99
CA ASP A 186 16.57 -12.33 9.35
C ASP A 186 15.38 -12.08 10.29
N ALA A 187 14.36 -11.36 9.79
CA ALA A 187 13.14 -11.12 10.57
C ALA A 187 12.35 -12.40 10.86
N ILE A 188 12.21 -13.27 9.86
CA ILE A 188 11.59 -14.60 10.02
C ILE A 188 12.37 -15.45 11.03
N GLN A 189 13.70 -15.49 10.95
CA GLN A 189 14.55 -16.22 11.89
C GLN A 189 14.47 -15.65 13.31
N ALA A 190 14.23 -14.36 13.45
CA ALA A 190 13.99 -13.69 14.73
C ALA A 190 12.55 -13.90 15.25
N GLY A 191 11.71 -14.67 14.55
CA GLY A 191 10.34 -14.96 14.95
C GLY A 191 9.36 -13.80 14.74
N LYS A 192 9.67 -12.86 13.81
CA LYS A 192 8.83 -11.71 13.52
C LYS A 192 7.97 -11.95 12.27
N HIS A 193 6.71 -11.51 12.30
CA HIS A 193 5.89 -11.39 11.10
C HIS A 193 6.49 -10.32 10.17
N VAL A 194 6.32 -10.46 8.86
CA VAL A 194 6.99 -9.59 7.89
C VAL A 194 6.02 -9.06 6.84
N TYR A 195 6.00 -7.76 6.67
CA TYR A 195 5.57 -7.09 5.44
C TYR A 195 6.83 -6.58 4.75
N CYS A 196 7.09 -7.03 3.52
CA CYS A 196 8.23 -6.57 2.75
C CYS A 196 7.76 -5.87 1.47
N GLU A 197 8.26 -4.65 1.22
CA GLU A 197 8.00 -3.93 -0.02
C GLU A 197 8.55 -4.69 -1.24
N LYS A 198 8.00 -4.37 -2.37
CA LYS A 198 8.49 -4.88 -3.66
C LYS A 198 9.78 -4.11 -4.06
N SER A 199 10.71 -4.72 -4.77
CA SER A 199 10.79 -6.12 -5.17
C SER A 199 11.42 -6.93 -4.06
N LEU A 200 10.85 -8.09 -3.73
CA LEU A 200 11.37 -8.94 -2.67
C LEU A 200 12.76 -9.49 -3.00
N ILE A 201 12.94 -9.86 -4.24
CA ILE A 201 14.13 -10.55 -4.75
C ILE A 201 14.89 -9.62 -5.69
N HIS A 202 16.18 -9.50 -5.48
CA HIS A 202 17.09 -8.74 -6.32
C HIS A 202 18.03 -9.65 -7.13
N ARG A 203 18.36 -10.84 -6.60
CA ARG A 203 19.23 -11.83 -7.23
C ARG A 203 18.54 -13.20 -7.27
N GLU A 204 18.84 -13.97 -8.29
CA GLU A 204 18.25 -15.30 -8.48
C GLU A 204 18.51 -16.25 -7.29
N GLU A 205 19.69 -16.18 -6.68
CA GLU A 205 20.09 -17.01 -5.54
C GLU A 205 19.20 -16.79 -4.31
N GLU A 206 18.59 -15.61 -4.21
CA GLU A 206 17.73 -15.23 -3.09
C GLU A 206 16.34 -15.90 -3.15
N ILE A 207 15.93 -16.42 -4.31
CA ILE A 207 14.57 -16.95 -4.52
C ILE A 207 14.30 -18.10 -3.57
N TYR A 208 15.14 -19.13 -3.62
CA TYR A 208 14.91 -20.36 -2.87
C TYR A 208 15.13 -20.17 -1.38
N THR A 209 16.18 -19.43 -1.00
CA THR A 209 16.50 -19.18 0.41
C THR A 209 15.41 -18.36 1.11
N THR A 210 14.87 -17.35 0.45
CA THR A 210 13.76 -16.57 0.98
C THR A 210 12.46 -17.38 1.03
N TYR A 211 12.18 -18.16 -0.04
CA TYR A 211 10.99 -19.01 -0.08
C TYR A 211 10.98 -20.04 1.04
N GLU A 212 12.09 -20.76 1.24
CA GLU A 212 12.20 -21.78 2.30
C GLU A 212 12.08 -21.16 3.69
N ALA A 213 12.76 -20.03 3.95
CA ALA A 213 12.66 -19.35 5.22
C ALA A 213 11.23 -18.97 5.56
N VAL A 214 10.47 -18.45 4.60
CA VAL A 214 9.07 -18.04 4.80
C VAL A 214 8.16 -19.27 4.95
N LYS A 215 8.28 -20.26 4.06
CA LYS A 215 7.42 -21.45 4.01
C LYS A 215 7.41 -22.22 5.31
N ASP A 216 8.56 -22.39 5.92
CA ASP A 216 8.72 -23.23 7.11
C ASP A 216 8.49 -22.49 8.43
N SER A 217 8.33 -21.17 8.38
CA SER A 217 8.30 -20.29 9.57
C SER A 217 7.01 -20.34 10.38
N LYS A 218 5.88 -20.71 9.80
CA LYS A 218 4.52 -20.49 10.35
C LYS A 218 4.18 -19.03 10.68
N LEU A 219 5.03 -18.08 10.29
CA LEU A 219 4.81 -16.65 10.46
C LEU A 219 4.02 -16.07 9.29
N VAL A 220 3.39 -14.95 9.52
CA VAL A 220 2.71 -14.23 8.44
C VAL A 220 3.75 -13.46 7.65
N PHE A 221 3.78 -13.72 6.35
CA PHE A 221 4.55 -12.94 5.39
C PHE A 221 3.62 -12.32 4.35
N GLN A 222 3.78 -11.02 4.11
CA GLN A 222 3.06 -10.28 3.08
C GLN A 222 4.05 -9.56 2.17
N LEU A 223 3.99 -9.86 0.88
CA LEU A 223 4.67 -9.06 -0.13
C LEU A 223 3.86 -7.80 -0.45
N GLY A 224 4.48 -6.65 -0.33
CA GLY A 224 3.90 -5.33 -0.54
C GLY A 224 3.73 -4.93 -2.01
N HIS A 225 3.25 -5.86 -2.83
CA HIS A 225 2.94 -5.56 -4.22
C HIS A 225 1.61 -4.81 -4.32
N GLN A 226 1.64 -3.53 -4.68
CA GLN A 226 0.51 -2.60 -4.52
C GLN A 226 -0.70 -2.94 -5.38
N TYR A 227 -0.50 -3.19 -6.66
CA TYR A 227 -1.59 -3.33 -7.64
C TYR A 227 -2.45 -4.58 -7.48
N PRO A 228 -1.92 -5.78 -7.20
CA PRO A 228 -2.74 -6.98 -7.05
C PRO A 228 -3.80 -6.88 -5.95
N GLN A 229 -3.60 -6.00 -4.96
CA GLN A 229 -4.53 -5.75 -3.87
C GLN A 229 -5.63 -4.74 -4.23
N THR A 230 -5.55 -4.10 -5.41
CA THR A 230 -6.57 -3.13 -5.80
C THR A 230 -7.81 -3.81 -6.34
N ALA A 231 -8.97 -3.19 -6.12
CA ALA A 231 -10.25 -3.66 -6.63
C ALA A 231 -10.24 -3.93 -8.13
N ALA A 232 -9.55 -3.09 -8.91
CA ALA A 232 -9.43 -3.24 -10.36
C ALA A 232 -8.73 -4.55 -10.77
N PHE A 233 -7.66 -4.93 -10.07
CA PHE A 233 -6.97 -6.19 -10.34
C PHE A 233 -7.78 -7.41 -9.88
N GLN A 234 -8.46 -7.32 -8.75
CA GLN A 234 -9.35 -8.37 -8.26
C GLN A 234 -10.51 -8.60 -9.23
N LEU A 235 -11.10 -7.52 -9.73
CA LEU A 235 -12.15 -7.58 -10.76
C LEU A 235 -11.62 -8.18 -12.07
N ALA A 236 -10.45 -7.76 -12.54
CA ALA A 236 -9.83 -8.33 -13.72
C ALA A 236 -9.54 -9.84 -13.57
N GLN A 237 -9.06 -10.25 -12.41
CA GLN A 237 -8.85 -11.66 -12.08
C GLN A 237 -10.15 -12.46 -12.16
N GLU A 238 -11.25 -11.91 -11.63
CA GLU A 238 -12.55 -12.58 -11.64
C GLU A 238 -13.13 -12.69 -13.07
N ILE A 239 -12.98 -11.65 -13.90
CA ILE A 239 -13.36 -11.66 -15.31
C ILE A 239 -12.61 -12.76 -16.08
N LEU A 240 -11.30 -12.88 -15.85
CA LEU A 240 -10.47 -13.91 -16.44
C LEU A 240 -10.87 -15.32 -15.97
N ARG A 241 -11.11 -15.49 -14.67
CA ARG A 241 -11.54 -16.75 -14.05
C ARG A 241 -12.88 -17.23 -14.63
N ARG A 242 -13.83 -16.32 -14.85
CA ARG A 242 -15.13 -16.61 -15.48
C ARG A 242 -15.04 -16.81 -16.98
N LYS A 243 -13.86 -16.66 -17.59
CA LYS A 243 -13.61 -16.82 -19.03
C LYS A 243 -14.47 -15.89 -19.92
N TRP A 244 -14.91 -14.76 -19.40
CA TRP A 244 -15.78 -13.83 -20.15
C TRP A 244 -15.11 -13.28 -21.41
N LEU A 245 -13.81 -13.14 -21.41
CA LEU A 245 -13.03 -12.74 -22.59
C LEU A 245 -12.73 -13.93 -23.53
N GLY A 246 -13.15 -15.15 -23.18
CA GLY A 246 -12.83 -16.36 -23.92
C GLY A 246 -11.36 -16.75 -23.77
N LYS A 247 -10.75 -17.31 -24.82
CA LYS A 247 -9.34 -17.69 -24.84
C LYS A 247 -8.47 -16.43 -24.97
N ILE A 248 -7.62 -16.18 -24.00
CA ILE A 248 -6.64 -15.09 -24.05
C ILE A 248 -5.51 -15.49 -24.97
N SER A 249 -5.27 -14.70 -26.02
CA SER A 249 -4.21 -14.92 -27.00
C SER A 249 -3.07 -13.91 -26.87
N HIS A 250 -3.34 -12.75 -26.26
CA HIS A 250 -2.35 -11.69 -26.10
C HIS A 250 -2.64 -10.89 -24.83
N VAL A 251 -1.58 -10.51 -24.12
CA VAL A 251 -1.63 -9.58 -22.99
C VAL A 251 -0.55 -8.52 -23.20
N GLU A 252 -0.95 -7.27 -23.17
CA GLU A 252 -0.02 -6.14 -23.25
C GLU A 252 -0.13 -5.31 -21.97
N THR A 253 1.02 -4.99 -21.38
CA THR A 253 1.11 -4.12 -20.21
C THR A 253 2.10 -3.00 -20.49
N THR A 254 1.72 -1.78 -20.12
CA THR A 254 2.58 -0.61 -20.26
C THR A 254 2.68 0.12 -18.94
N THR A 255 3.88 0.60 -18.63
CA THR A 255 4.15 1.45 -17.48
C THR A 255 4.74 2.77 -17.94
N ASN A 256 3.90 3.61 -18.51
CA ASN A 256 4.33 4.93 -18.95
C ASN A 256 4.24 5.91 -17.80
N ARG A 257 5.40 6.33 -17.28
CA ARG A 257 5.51 7.45 -16.36
C ARG A 257 6.10 8.64 -17.11
N ASN A 258 5.32 9.67 -17.32
CA ASN A 258 5.80 10.97 -17.74
C ASN A 258 6.00 11.83 -16.49
N SER A 259 7.09 11.58 -15.79
CA SER A 259 7.49 12.34 -14.61
C SER A 259 8.61 13.30 -14.98
N PRO A 260 8.46 14.62 -14.74
CA PRO A 260 9.52 15.59 -15.02
C PRO A 260 10.78 15.33 -14.19
N ASN A 261 10.64 14.67 -13.06
CA ASN A 261 11.73 14.27 -12.19
C ASN A 261 11.78 12.75 -12.12
N GLY A 262 12.92 12.15 -12.45
CA GLY A 262 13.11 10.71 -12.26
C GLY A 262 13.01 10.34 -10.77
N ALA A 263 12.48 9.16 -10.49
CA ALA A 263 12.25 8.69 -9.13
C ALA A 263 13.52 8.63 -8.26
N TRP A 264 14.69 8.58 -8.89
CA TRP A 264 15.99 8.38 -8.24
C TRP A 264 16.98 9.53 -8.49
N ILE A 265 16.55 10.63 -9.13
CA ILE A 265 17.40 11.78 -9.35
C ILE A 265 17.55 12.54 -8.04
N ARG A 266 18.77 12.72 -7.62
CA ARG A 266 19.18 13.57 -6.50
C ARG A 266 20.07 14.67 -7.04
N HIS A 267 19.77 15.92 -6.69
CA HIS A 267 20.67 16.99 -6.99
C HIS A 267 21.75 17.02 -5.92
N VAL A 268 22.98 16.84 -6.34
CA VAL A 268 24.14 16.94 -5.45
C VAL A 268 24.90 18.25 -5.74
N ASP A 269 25.57 18.77 -4.74
CA ASP A 269 26.51 19.87 -4.92
C ASP A 269 27.85 19.37 -5.56
N ASN A 270 28.75 20.29 -5.77
CA ASN A 270 30.07 19.95 -6.36
C ASN A 270 30.91 19.04 -5.46
N GLU A 271 30.62 19.00 -4.18
CA GLU A 271 31.29 18.18 -3.16
C GLU A 271 30.61 16.80 -3.01
N GLY A 272 29.50 16.53 -3.73
CA GLY A 272 28.78 15.27 -3.70
C GLY A 272 27.72 15.18 -2.60
N ASN A 273 27.40 16.27 -1.89
CA ASN A 273 26.36 16.27 -0.88
C ASN A 273 24.98 16.51 -1.50
N ILE A 274 23.96 15.88 -0.94
CA ILE A 274 22.57 16.14 -1.33
C ILE A 274 22.19 17.55 -0.86
N LYS A 275 21.66 18.37 -1.78
CA LYS A 275 21.21 19.72 -1.45
C LYS A 275 20.08 19.66 -0.40
N PRO A 276 20.08 20.55 0.62
CA PRO A 276 19.11 20.50 1.71
C PRO A 276 17.64 20.49 1.25
N GLY A 277 17.31 21.21 0.17
CA GLY A 277 15.98 21.22 -0.41
C GLY A 277 15.57 19.85 -0.99
N ASP A 278 16.52 19.13 -1.57
CA ASP A 278 16.29 17.81 -2.16
C ASP A 278 16.25 16.71 -1.09
N ALA A 279 16.92 16.89 0.05
CA ALA A 279 16.81 15.99 1.19
C ALA A 279 15.40 15.96 1.78
N GLN A 280 14.66 17.07 1.70
CA GLN A 280 13.24 17.14 2.08
C GLN A 280 12.32 16.57 1.00
N SER A 281 12.73 16.60 -0.26
CA SER A 281 12.01 16.06 -1.41
C SER A 281 12.40 14.62 -1.76
N ILE A 282 13.19 13.97 -0.94
CA ILE A 282 13.41 12.51 -1.01
C ILE A 282 12.09 11.82 -0.64
N ASN A 283 11.17 11.92 -1.55
CA ASN A 283 9.87 11.28 -1.54
C ASN A 283 9.92 10.00 -2.36
#